data_d8c28f032d9a2766d61dedeef7c75a75
#
_entry.id   d8c28f032d9a2766d61dedeef7c75a75
#
_cell.length_a   1.000
_cell.length_b   1.000
_cell.length_c   1.000
_cell.angle_alpha   90.00
_cell.angle_beta   90.00
_cell.angle_gamma   90.00
#
_symmetry.space_group_name_H-M   'P 1'
#
loop_
_entity.id
_entity.type
_entity.pdbx_description
1 polymer ?
#
loop_
_entity_poly.entity_id
_entity_poly.type
_entity_poly.pdbx_seq_one_letter_code
_entity_poly.pdbx_strand_id
1 'polypeptide(L)'
;MERQLLSILASTVLAIHLGVILFNIFGLVAIPLGAWRGWRFVRVFWWRALHLAVLAVVALQALLDRACFLTLWQYALRRGAGEGASPAPLIESWVNRLIFWPLPMWFFAALYVGVWIYALLLWRLVPPVLPGRTRRIIPRRRPPPA
;
A
#
# COMPACT_ATOMS: atom_id res chain seq x y z
N MET A 1 -33.73 8.85 -1.28
CA MET A 1 -32.60 9.73 -0.95
C MET A 1 -31.53 8.97 -0.15
N GLU A 2 -31.87 8.27 0.92
CA GLU A 2 -30.94 7.53 1.77
C GLU A 2 -30.18 6.41 1.02
N ARG A 3 -30.87 5.56 0.25
CA ARG A 3 -30.24 4.50 -0.55
C ARG A 3 -29.24 5.03 -1.57
N GLN A 4 -29.54 6.14 -2.21
CA GLN A 4 -28.67 6.76 -3.18
C GLN A 4 -27.40 7.33 -2.51
N LEU A 5 -27.53 7.91 -1.32
CA LEU A 5 -26.38 8.39 -0.53
C LEU A 5 -25.48 7.21 -0.14
N LEU A 6 -26.04 6.11 0.34
CA LEU A 6 -25.28 4.90 0.70
C LEU A 6 -24.53 4.32 -0.50
N SER A 7 -25.13 4.30 -1.69
CA SER A 7 -24.47 3.85 -2.94
C SER A 7 -23.32 4.77 -3.33
N ILE A 8 -23.48 6.09 -3.22
CA ILE A 8 -22.41 7.06 -3.48
C ILE A 8 -21.24 6.86 -2.48
N LEU A 9 -21.55 6.69 -1.19
CA LEU A 9 -20.54 6.43 -0.17
C LEU A 9 -19.79 5.12 -0.45
N ALA A 10 -20.52 4.05 -0.83
CA ALA A 10 -19.90 2.78 -1.19
C ALA A 10 -18.94 2.91 -2.38
N SER A 11 -19.33 3.69 -3.39
CA SER A 11 -18.47 3.97 -4.56
C SER A 11 -17.25 4.82 -4.18
N THR A 12 -17.40 5.74 -3.26
CA THR A 12 -16.28 6.54 -2.73
C THR A 12 -15.27 5.66 -1.97
N VAL A 13 -15.78 4.76 -1.11
CA VAL A 13 -14.91 3.79 -0.39
C VAL A 13 -14.18 2.88 -1.37
N LEU A 14 -14.85 2.43 -2.45
CA LEU A 14 -14.22 1.65 -3.51
C LEU A 14 -13.09 2.45 -4.20
N ALA A 15 -13.33 3.71 -4.54
CA ALA A 15 -12.34 4.56 -5.18
C ALA A 15 -11.11 4.76 -4.27
N ILE A 16 -11.32 5.00 -2.98
CA ILE A 16 -10.24 5.08 -1.97
C ILE A 16 -9.47 3.76 -1.91
N HIS A 17 -10.16 2.63 -1.88
CA HIS A 17 -9.55 1.30 -1.82
C HIS A 17 -8.67 1.04 -3.05
N LEU A 18 -9.16 1.34 -4.26
CA LEU A 18 -8.37 1.25 -5.49
C LEU A 18 -7.16 2.19 -5.45
N GLY A 19 -7.32 3.40 -4.93
CA GLY A 19 -6.21 4.35 -4.72
C GLY A 19 -5.13 3.78 -3.81
N VAL A 20 -5.52 3.13 -2.70
CA VAL A 20 -4.59 2.46 -1.78
C VAL A 20 -3.85 1.30 -2.47
N ILE A 21 -4.55 0.48 -3.26
CA ILE A 21 -3.95 -0.61 -4.02
C ILE A 21 -2.92 -0.06 -5.02
N LEU A 22 -3.30 0.95 -5.82
CA LEU A 22 -2.42 1.58 -6.79
C LEU A 22 -1.20 2.23 -6.14
N PHE A 23 -1.40 2.90 -5.00
CA PHE A 23 -0.30 3.49 -4.22
C PHE A 23 0.70 2.41 -3.78
N ASN A 24 0.23 1.26 -3.31
CA ASN A 24 1.11 0.17 -2.89
C ASN A 24 1.85 -0.46 -4.08
N ILE A 25 1.15 -0.76 -5.18
CA ILE A 25 1.78 -1.29 -6.40
C ILE A 25 2.82 -0.30 -6.94
N PHE A 26 2.46 0.99 -7.01
CA PHE A 26 3.39 2.04 -7.43
C PHE A 26 4.64 2.06 -6.54
N GLY A 27 4.48 1.99 -5.22
CA GLY A 27 5.60 1.97 -4.29
C GLY A 27 6.54 0.79 -4.49
N LEU A 28 6.00 -0.42 -4.68
CA LEU A 28 6.79 -1.62 -4.92
C LEU A 28 7.67 -1.53 -6.17
N VAL A 29 7.21 -0.83 -7.21
CA VAL A 29 7.94 -0.64 -8.47
C VAL A 29 8.82 0.61 -8.43
N ALA A 30 8.28 1.73 -7.95
CA ALA A 30 8.96 3.02 -7.99
C ALA A 30 10.17 3.08 -7.06
N ILE A 31 10.15 2.37 -5.92
CA ILE A 31 11.27 2.38 -4.98
C ILE A 31 12.53 1.75 -5.58
N PRO A 32 12.53 0.51 -6.09
CA PRO A 32 13.73 -0.09 -6.68
C PRO A 32 14.16 0.65 -7.96
N LEU A 33 13.22 1.01 -8.82
CA LEU A 33 13.50 1.74 -10.05
C LEU A 33 14.08 3.13 -9.77
N GLY A 34 13.50 3.84 -8.83
CA GLY A 34 13.96 5.17 -8.43
C GLY A 34 15.29 5.13 -7.68
N ALA A 35 15.57 4.07 -6.93
CA ALA A 35 16.88 3.85 -6.33
C ALA A 35 17.96 3.69 -7.40
N TRP A 36 17.68 2.90 -8.46
CA TRP A 36 18.57 2.71 -9.59
C TRP A 36 18.78 4.00 -10.41
N ARG A 37 17.69 4.76 -10.64
CA ARG A 37 17.74 6.03 -11.39
C ARG A 37 18.14 7.25 -10.57
N GLY A 38 18.37 7.10 -9.25
CA GLY A 38 18.77 8.19 -8.38
C GLY A 38 17.65 9.17 -8.03
N TRP A 39 16.36 8.77 -8.13
CA TRP A 39 15.22 9.63 -7.80
C TRP A 39 15.20 9.98 -6.31
N ARG A 40 15.10 11.27 -6.01
CA ARG A 40 15.14 11.76 -4.63
C ARG A 40 13.86 11.44 -3.84
N PHE A 41 12.69 11.44 -4.50
CA PHE A 41 11.41 11.24 -3.84
C PHE A 41 11.25 9.86 -3.22
N VAL A 42 11.88 8.82 -3.82
CA VAL A 42 11.80 7.45 -3.28
C VAL A 42 12.51 7.29 -1.92
N ARG A 43 13.30 8.28 -1.52
CA ARG A 43 13.99 8.33 -0.22
C ARG A 43 13.26 9.20 0.81
N VAL A 44 12.12 9.78 0.49
CA VAL A 44 11.32 10.58 1.43
C VAL A 44 10.78 9.67 2.53
N PHE A 45 11.12 9.96 3.80
CA PHE A 45 10.80 9.12 4.95
C PHE A 45 9.29 8.88 5.10
N TRP A 46 8.49 9.94 5.15
CA TRP A 46 7.04 9.86 5.39
C TRP A 46 6.30 9.04 4.34
N TRP A 47 6.66 9.20 3.08
CA TRP A 47 6.10 8.41 1.99
C TRP A 47 6.42 6.92 2.13
N ARG A 48 7.68 6.60 2.47
CA ARG A 48 8.15 5.23 2.70
C ARG A 48 7.50 4.61 3.94
N ALA A 49 7.38 5.38 5.03
CA ALA A 49 6.74 4.93 6.26
C ALA A 49 5.26 4.64 6.05
N LEU A 50 4.55 5.52 5.35
CA LEU A 50 3.15 5.30 5.00
C LEU A 50 2.98 4.03 4.15
N HIS A 51 3.81 3.87 3.11
CA HIS A 51 3.77 2.69 2.23
C HIS A 51 3.97 1.39 3.03
N LEU A 52 4.98 1.34 3.89
CA LEU A 52 5.25 0.16 4.72
C LEU A 52 4.14 -0.11 5.74
N ALA A 53 3.58 0.94 6.36
CA ALA A 53 2.50 0.82 7.33
C ALA A 53 1.22 0.28 6.69
N VAL A 54 0.85 0.77 5.51
CA VAL A 54 -0.32 0.29 4.77
C VAL A 54 -0.15 -1.18 4.38
N LEU A 55 1.02 -1.58 3.87
CA LEU A 55 1.32 -2.99 3.57
C LEU A 55 1.27 -3.86 4.83
N ALA A 56 1.76 -3.38 5.98
CA ALA A 56 1.68 -4.10 7.24
C ALA A 56 0.23 -4.35 7.69
N VAL A 57 -0.63 -3.35 7.55
CA VAL A 57 -2.06 -3.49 7.85
C VAL A 57 -2.71 -4.54 6.96
N VAL A 58 -2.44 -4.51 5.65
CA VAL A 58 -2.98 -5.49 4.70
C VAL A 58 -2.49 -6.90 5.01
N ALA A 59 -1.19 -7.08 5.28
CA ALA A 59 -0.62 -8.38 5.64
C ALA A 59 -1.21 -8.91 6.95
N LEU A 60 -1.37 -8.05 7.96
CA LEU A 60 -1.97 -8.42 9.24
C LEU A 60 -3.42 -8.88 9.10
N GLN A 61 -4.23 -8.15 8.32
CA GLN A 61 -5.63 -8.54 8.09
C GLN A 61 -5.71 -9.90 7.37
N ALA A 62 -4.85 -10.15 6.39
CA ALA A 62 -4.79 -11.42 5.69
C ALA A 62 -4.35 -12.58 6.62
N LEU A 63 -3.40 -12.34 7.52
CA LEU A 63 -2.99 -13.33 8.53
C LEU A 63 -4.11 -13.66 9.53
N LEU A 64 -4.98 -12.69 9.81
CA LEU A 64 -6.16 -12.88 10.66
C LEU A 64 -7.35 -13.47 9.92
N ASP A 65 -7.17 -13.92 8.69
CA ASP A 65 -8.23 -14.46 7.81
C ASP A 65 -9.40 -13.48 7.64
N ARG A 66 -9.10 -12.19 7.58
CA ARG A 66 -10.09 -11.13 7.44
C ARG A 66 -9.92 -10.38 6.12
N ALA A 67 -11.04 -10.14 5.46
CA ALA A 67 -11.06 -9.20 4.34
C ALA A 67 -10.63 -7.79 4.80
N CYS A 68 -10.06 -7.02 3.87
CA CYS A 68 -9.67 -5.64 4.15
C CYS A 68 -10.87 -4.86 4.72
N PHE A 69 -10.63 -4.06 5.77
CA PHE A 69 -11.69 -3.27 6.42
C PHE A 69 -12.43 -2.35 5.45
N LEU A 70 -11.75 -1.84 4.42
CA LEU A 70 -12.39 -1.04 3.35
C LEU A 70 -13.38 -1.89 2.53
N THR A 71 -13.06 -3.15 2.27
CA THR A 71 -13.97 -4.09 1.60
C THR A 71 -15.21 -4.36 2.46
N LEU A 72 -15.00 -4.58 3.76
CA LEU A 72 -16.11 -4.82 4.70
C LEU A 72 -17.00 -3.58 4.82
N TRP A 73 -16.41 -2.41 4.87
CA TRP A 73 -17.15 -1.15 4.94
C TRP A 73 -17.95 -0.89 3.66
N GLN A 74 -17.33 -1.07 2.50
CA GLN A 74 -18.01 -0.99 1.21
C GLN A 74 -19.19 -1.97 1.12
N TYR A 75 -18.99 -3.22 1.56
CA TYR A 75 -20.02 -4.23 1.61
C TYR A 75 -21.21 -3.80 2.48
N ALA A 76 -20.94 -3.31 3.69
CA ALA A 76 -21.99 -2.83 4.60
C ALA A 76 -22.81 -1.68 3.98
N LEU A 77 -22.17 -0.73 3.32
CA LEU A 77 -22.83 0.38 2.63
C LEU A 77 -23.69 -0.09 1.45
N ARG A 78 -23.19 -0.99 0.62
CA ARG A 78 -23.96 -1.56 -0.50
C ARG A 78 -25.16 -2.37 -0.03
N ARG A 79 -24.98 -3.14 1.02
CA ARG A 79 -26.09 -3.88 1.62
C ARG A 79 -27.16 -2.94 2.17
N GLY A 80 -26.78 -1.85 2.83
CA GLY A 80 -27.72 -0.81 3.29
C GLY A 80 -28.46 -0.11 2.14
N ALA A 81 -27.80 0.04 0.99
CA ALA A 81 -28.43 0.56 -0.23
C ALA A 81 -29.41 -0.42 -0.90
N GLY A 82 -29.46 -1.68 -0.45
CA GLY A 82 -30.28 -2.74 -1.06
C GLY A 82 -29.63 -3.36 -2.30
N GLU A 83 -28.34 -3.12 -2.53
CA GLU A 83 -27.58 -3.73 -3.63
C GLU A 83 -27.05 -5.11 -3.21
N GLY A 84 -27.10 -6.09 -4.13
CA GLY A 84 -26.44 -7.39 -3.96
C GLY A 84 -24.93 -7.18 -3.90
N ALA A 85 -24.28 -7.56 -2.79
CA ALA A 85 -22.86 -7.41 -2.61
C ALA A 85 -22.23 -8.68 -2.04
N SER A 86 -20.95 -8.93 -2.38
CA SER A 86 -20.16 -10.01 -1.80
C SER A 86 -19.12 -9.44 -0.83
N PRO A 87 -18.89 -10.05 0.33
CA PRO A 87 -17.86 -9.64 1.26
C PRO A 87 -16.45 -10.10 0.84
N ALA A 88 -16.32 -10.77 -0.32
CA ALA A 88 -15.04 -11.29 -0.79
C ALA A 88 -14.00 -10.17 -1.02
N PRO A 89 -12.72 -10.38 -0.64
CA PRO A 89 -11.66 -9.43 -0.90
C PRO A 89 -11.54 -9.10 -2.39
N LEU A 90 -11.32 -7.84 -2.72
CA LEU A 90 -11.29 -7.34 -4.10
C LEU A 90 -10.24 -8.06 -4.96
N ILE A 91 -9.01 -8.17 -4.44
CA ILE A 91 -7.91 -8.81 -5.17
C ILE A 91 -8.18 -10.30 -5.36
N GLU A 92 -8.67 -10.98 -4.31
CA GLU A 92 -9.05 -12.39 -4.39
C GLU A 92 -10.11 -12.63 -5.45
N SER A 93 -11.19 -11.85 -5.46
CA SER A 93 -12.28 -12.00 -6.43
C SER A 93 -11.83 -11.74 -7.87
N TRP A 94 -10.92 -10.78 -8.08
CA TRP A 94 -10.35 -10.49 -9.39
C TRP A 94 -9.40 -11.58 -9.86
N VAL A 95 -8.49 -12.04 -8.97
CA VAL A 95 -7.52 -13.10 -9.30
C VAL A 95 -8.24 -14.43 -9.57
N ASN A 96 -9.19 -14.82 -8.72
CA ASN A 96 -9.97 -16.03 -8.92
C ASN A 96 -10.78 -15.98 -10.22
N ARG A 97 -11.28 -14.79 -10.61
CA ARG A 97 -12.00 -14.60 -11.88
C ARG A 97 -11.09 -14.69 -13.11
N LEU A 98 -9.84 -14.20 -13.00
CA LEU A 98 -8.85 -14.24 -14.08
C LEU A 98 -8.26 -15.62 -14.30
N ILE A 99 -7.99 -16.33 -13.20
CA ILE A 99 -7.31 -17.64 -13.24
C ILE A 99 -8.33 -18.79 -13.36
N PHE A 100 -9.64 -18.53 -13.18
CA PHE A 100 -10.72 -19.53 -13.14
C PHE A 100 -10.50 -20.62 -12.08
N TRP A 101 -9.64 -20.37 -11.09
CA TRP A 101 -9.30 -21.29 -10.01
C TRP A 101 -9.51 -20.61 -8.65
N PRO A 102 -10.31 -21.17 -7.75
CA PRO A 102 -10.51 -20.62 -6.41
C PRO A 102 -9.24 -20.86 -5.58
N LEU A 103 -8.37 -19.87 -5.51
CA LEU A 103 -7.19 -19.93 -4.67
C LEU A 103 -7.58 -19.80 -3.19
N PRO A 104 -7.01 -20.59 -2.30
CA PRO A 104 -7.33 -20.54 -0.88
C PRO A 104 -6.80 -19.26 -0.23
N MET A 105 -7.45 -18.77 0.82
CA MET A 105 -7.11 -17.52 1.50
C MET A 105 -5.66 -17.52 2.02
N TRP A 106 -5.12 -18.65 2.48
CA TRP A 106 -3.73 -18.75 2.93
C TRP A 106 -2.71 -18.35 1.84
N PHE A 107 -3.03 -18.60 0.55
CA PHE A 107 -2.17 -18.20 -0.56
C PHE A 107 -2.06 -16.65 -0.62
N PHE A 108 -3.17 -15.94 -0.49
CA PHE A 108 -3.18 -14.49 -0.45
C PHE A 108 -2.47 -13.95 0.80
N ALA A 109 -2.65 -14.60 1.95
CA ALA A 109 -1.92 -14.24 3.17
C ALA A 109 -0.41 -14.37 2.97
N ALA A 110 0.07 -15.48 2.40
CA ALA A 110 1.47 -15.68 2.08
C ALA A 110 2.01 -14.64 1.09
N LEU A 111 1.21 -14.32 0.06
CA LEU A 111 1.55 -13.28 -0.92
C LEU A 111 1.71 -11.91 -0.26
N TYR A 112 0.76 -11.48 0.57
CA TYR A 112 0.81 -10.17 1.24
C TYR A 112 1.96 -10.08 2.24
N VAL A 113 2.23 -11.14 2.98
CA VAL A 113 3.40 -11.21 3.89
C VAL A 113 4.69 -11.15 3.08
N GLY A 114 4.79 -11.88 1.97
CA GLY A 114 5.95 -11.83 1.08
C GLY A 114 6.20 -10.41 0.51
N VAL A 115 5.14 -9.73 0.08
CA VAL A 115 5.20 -8.33 -0.39
C VAL A 115 5.64 -7.39 0.73
N TRP A 116 5.15 -7.59 1.94
CA TRP A 116 5.56 -6.79 3.10
C TRP A 116 7.04 -7.01 3.46
N ILE A 117 7.51 -8.26 3.48
CA ILE A 117 8.92 -8.59 3.68
C ILE A 117 9.78 -7.94 2.59
N TYR A 118 9.36 -8.01 1.32
CA TYR A 118 10.04 -7.33 0.23
C TYR A 118 10.14 -5.82 0.46
N ALA A 119 9.07 -5.16 0.90
CA ALA A 119 9.09 -3.74 1.25
C ALA A 119 10.04 -3.43 2.41
N LEU A 120 10.15 -4.31 3.42
CA LEU A 120 11.13 -4.21 4.51
C LEU A 120 12.57 -4.35 4.00
N LEU A 121 12.83 -5.27 3.09
CA LEU A 121 14.14 -5.41 2.46
C LEU A 121 14.50 -4.14 1.67
N LEU A 122 13.57 -3.60 0.90
CA LEU A 122 13.75 -2.32 0.23
C LEU A 122 14.00 -1.16 1.21
N TRP A 123 13.44 -1.20 2.39
CA TRP A 123 13.73 -0.21 3.44
C TRP A 123 15.18 -0.29 3.92
N ARG A 124 15.74 -1.50 4.01
CA ARG A 124 17.14 -1.74 4.37
C ARG A 124 18.12 -1.38 3.25
N LEU A 125 17.80 -1.80 2.02
CA LEU A 125 18.65 -1.61 0.85
C LEU A 125 18.68 -0.16 0.35
N VAL A 126 17.55 0.54 0.46
CA VAL A 126 17.39 1.94 0.04
C VAL A 126 16.93 2.74 1.27
N PRO A 127 17.84 3.12 2.18
CA PRO A 127 17.43 3.79 3.42
C PRO A 127 16.78 5.15 3.12
N PRO A 128 15.67 5.46 3.79
CA PRO A 128 15.04 6.78 3.66
C PRO A 128 15.89 7.86 4.32
N VAL A 129 15.79 9.08 3.80
CA VAL A 129 16.42 10.26 4.40
C VAL A 129 15.51 10.79 5.51
N LEU A 130 16.01 10.79 6.74
CA LEU A 130 15.27 11.31 7.89
C LEU A 130 15.10 12.83 7.77
N PRO A 131 13.90 13.38 8.07
CA PRO A 131 13.70 14.81 8.13
C PRO A 131 14.61 15.43 9.20
N GLY A 132 15.36 16.47 8.85
CA GLY A 132 16.28 17.18 9.77
C GLY A 132 17.77 16.77 9.67
N ARG A 133 18.15 15.73 8.95
CA ARG A 133 19.54 15.43 8.65
C ARG A 133 20.00 16.16 7.39
N THR A 134 20.02 17.49 7.42
CA THR A 134 20.86 18.27 6.50
C THR A 134 22.31 17.84 6.75
N ARG A 135 22.97 17.26 5.72
CA ARG A 135 24.43 17.08 5.75
C ARG A 135 25.00 18.40 6.23
N ARG A 136 25.60 18.44 7.43
CA ARG A 136 26.55 19.50 7.79
C ARG A 136 27.57 19.49 6.66
N ILE A 137 27.48 20.46 5.79
CA ILE A 137 28.56 20.79 4.87
C ILE A 137 29.70 21.21 5.78
N ILE A 138 30.65 20.32 6.04
CA ILE A 138 31.92 20.67 6.70
C ILE A 138 32.54 21.65 5.74
N PRO A 139 32.73 22.95 6.13
CA PRO A 139 33.37 23.89 5.28
C PRO A 139 34.80 23.38 5.06
N ARG A 140 35.17 23.16 3.80
CA ARG A 140 36.57 22.86 3.44
C ARG A 140 37.41 23.96 4.05
N ARG A 141 38.27 23.62 5.02
CA ARG A 141 39.31 24.51 5.51
C ARG A 141 40.13 24.96 4.29
N ARG A 142 40.13 26.25 4.04
CA ARG A 142 41.07 26.83 3.07
C ARG A 142 42.48 26.50 3.54
N PRO A 143 43.38 26.05 2.67
CA PRO A 143 44.79 25.93 3.02
C PRO A 143 45.33 27.31 3.44
N PRO A 144 46.28 27.36 4.39
CA PRO A 144 46.89 28.61 4.79
C PRO A 144 47.62 29.25 3.58
N PRO A 145 47.64 30.57 3.48
CA PRO A 145 48.42 31.26 2.45
C PRO A 145 49.92 30.97 2.63
N ALA A 146 50.60 30.79 1.49
CA ALA A 146 52.04 30.55 1.42
C ALA A 146 52.86 31.77 1.84
#